data_4c2653de6f25625469e83b176b689d48
#
_entry.id   4c2653de6f25625469e83b176b689d48
#
_cell.length_a   1.000
_cell.length_b   1.000
_cell.length_c   1.000
_cell.angle_alpha   90.00
_cell.angle_beta   90.00
_cell.angle_gamma   90.00
#
_symmetry.space_group_name_H-M   'P 1'
#
loop_
_entity.id
_entity.type
_entity.pdbx_description
1 polymer ?
#
loop_
_entity_poly.entity_id
_entity_poly.type
_entity_poly.pdbx_seq_one_letter_code
_entity_poly.pdbx_strand_id
1 'polypeptide(L)'
;GLEKEYYGIEAGLDFKVASFLNFKAIGTISDAKNINNANVNYMLSKSAEVVKDYAYIKDMRESGTPLTIGSLALDFHKSGWFVNLNANWYDRIYLSYSPSYRYKSSLKNRDMLFNDEPLPGSVDQAKGHGGWMVDGSIGKSIRLKHGSLNFNLMVTNILNNRKIVSGG
;
A
#
# COMPACT_ATOMS: atom_id res chain seq x y z
N GLY A 1 -2.30 23.02 14.02
CA GLY A 1 -2.91 21.74 13.65
C GLY A 1 -1.92 20.84 12.96
N LEU A 2 -2.33 19.61 12.69
CA LEU A 2 -1.53 18.67 11.88
C LEU A 2 -1.72 19.02 10.41
N GLU A 3 -0.62 19.14 9.69
CA GLU A 3 -0.58 19.38 8.25
C GLU A 3 -0.05 18.14 7.55
N LYS A 4 -0.67 17.81 6.39
CA LYS A 4 -0.27 16.66 5.57
C LYS A 4 0.04 17.12 4.15
N GLU A 5 1.00 16.45 3.54
CA GLU A 5 1.37 16.63 2.14
C GLU A 5 1.09 15.35 1.37
N TYR A 6 0.49 15.50 0.18
CA TYR A 6 0.19 14.42 -0.74
C TYR A 6 0.66 14.80 -2.14
N TYR A 7 1.48 13.98 -2.74
CA TYR A 7 1.88 14.14 -4.13
C TYR A 7 2.21 12.79 -4.76
N GLY A 8 2.16 12.73 -6.07
CA GLY A 8 2.48 11.51 -6.79
C GLY A 8 2.44 11.70 -8.28
N ILE A 9 2.91 10.70 -8.96
CA ILE A 9 2.86 10.58 -10.41
C ILE A 9 2.34 9.19 -10.77
N GLU A 10 1.48 9.14 -11.79
CA GLU A 10 0.97 7.91 -12.37
C GLU A 10 1.21 7.93 -13.87
N ALA A 11 1.62 6.79 -14.41
CA ALA A 11 1.78 6.58 -15.84
C ALA A 11 1.21 5.22 -16.24
N GLY A 12 0.54 5.18 -17.39
CA GLY A 12 -0.03 3.95 -17.93
C GLY A 12 0.24 3.82 -19.42
N LEU A 13 0.41 2.58 -19.85
CA LEU A 13 0.59 2.19 -21.24
C LEU A 13 -0.39 1.05 -21.54
N ASP A 14 -1.11 1.17 -22.63
CA ASP A 14 -1.92 0.11 -23.24
C ASP A 14 -1.42 -0.09 -24.68
N PHE A 15 -0.82 -1.24 -24.94
CA PHE A 15 -0.15 -1.52 -26.19
C PHE A 15 -0.66 -2.81 -26.82
N LYS A 16 -1.31 -2.68 -27.98
CA LYS A 16 -1.77 -3.81 -28.78
C LYS A 16 -0.62 -4.38 -29.59
N VAL A 17 -0.01 -5.45 -29.07
CA VAL A 17 1.13 -6.14 -29.71
C VAL A 17 0.69 -6.81 -31.01
N ALA A 18 -0.49 -7.43 -31.01
CA ALA A 18 -1.10 -8.07 -32.18
C ALA A 18 -2.64 -8.05 -32.01
N SER A 19 -3.38 -8.44 -33.05
CA SER A 19 -4.84 -8.52 -32.99
C SER A 19 -5.37 -9.47 -31.88
N PHE A 20 -4.54 -10.39 -31.43
CA PHE A 20 -4.86 -11.41 -30.44
C PHE A 20 -4.08 -11.24 -29.12
N LEU A 21 -3.23 -10.19 -29.00
CA LEU A 21 -2.35 -10.01 -27.85
C LEU A 21 -2.28 -8.53 -27.47
N ASN A 22 -2.68 -8.23 -26.24
CA ASN A 22 -2.59 -6.90 -25.64
C ASN A 22 -1.70 -6.92 -24.41
N PHE A 23 -0.93 -5.85 -24.20
CA PHE A 23 -0.09 -5.64 -23.04
C PHE A 23 -0.44 -4.31 -22.38
N LYS A 24 -0.59 -4.30 -21.07
CA LYS A 24 -0.83 -3.10 -20.28
C LYS A 24 0.21 -2.99 -19.17
N ALA A 25 0.66 -1.78 -18.93
CA ALA A 25 1.53 -1.46 -17.81
C ALA A 25 1.02 -0.18 -17.13
N ILE A 26 0.95 -0.21 -15.81
CA ILE A 26 0.58 0.96 -14.99
C ILE A 26 1.59 1.06 -13.85
N GLY A 27 2.04 2.27 -13.58
CA GLY A 27 2.94 2.55 -12.46
C GLY A 27 2.52 3.81 -11.71
N THR A 28 2.52 3.73 -10.39
CA THR A 28 2.23 4.84 -9.49
C THR A 28 3.34 4.95 -8.46
N ILE A 29 3.87 6.16 -8.30
CA ILE A 29 4.78 6.51 -7.21
C ILE A 29 4.20 7.73 -6.53
N SER A 30 3.91 7.62 -5.24
CA SER A 30 3.35 8.69 -4.44
C SER A 30 4.08 8.86 -3.11
N ASP A 31 3.83 9.97 -2.44
CA ASP A 31 4.14 10.14 -1.03
C ASP A 31 2.97 10.83 -0.33
N ALA A 32 2.70 10.43 0.89
CA ALA A 32 1.62 10.93 1.72
C ALA A 32 2.12 10.95 3.17
N LYS A 33 2.46 12.13 3.68
CA LYS A 33 3.12 12.27 4.99
C LYS A 33 2.68 13.49 5.76
N ASN A 34 2.88 13.44 7.06
CA ASN A 34 2.78 14.62 7.91
C ASN A 34 4.00 15.53 7.69
N ILE A 35 3.81 16.83 7.54
CA ILE A 35 4.91 17.79 7.33
C ILE A 35 5.32 18.50 8.62
N ASN A 36 4.53 18.38 9.68
CA ASN A 36 4.83 18.96 10.97
C ASN A 36 4.55 17.99 12.13
N ASN A 37 5.08 18.31 13.28
CA ASN A 37 4.64 17.77 14.56
C ASN A 37 3.38 18.51 15.03
N ALA A 38 2.63 17.94 15.97
CA ALA A 38 1.36 18.52 16.39
C ALA A 38 1.25 18.71 17.90
N ASN A 39 0.67 19.86 18.30
CA ASN A 39 0.16 20.00 19.67
C ASN A 39 -1.11 19.16 19.80
N VAL A 40 -1.20 18.39 20.87
CA VAL A 40 -2.33 17.52 21.15
C VAL A 40 -2.92 17.82 22.51
N ASN A 41 -4.24 17.74 22.60
CA ASN A 41 -4.96 17.81 23.85
C ASN A 41 -5.75 16.52 24.01
N TYR A 42 -5.62 15.88 25.17
CA TYR A 42 -6.38 14.68 25.48
C TYR A 42 -6.87 14.70 26.92
N MET A 43 -7.94 14.00 27.20
CA MET A 43 -8.52 13.89 28.54
C MET A 43 -8.06 12.61 29.20
N LEU A 44 -7.65 12.69 30.45
CA LEU A 44 -7.39 11.53 31.28
C LEU A 44 -8.73 10.93 31.75
N SER A 45 -8.95 9.67 31.47
CA SER A 45 -10.21 8.95 31.75
C SER A 45 -10.63 9.00 33.24
N LYS A 46 -9.69 9.22 34.15
CA LYS A 46 -9.94 9.19 35.59
C LYS A 46 -10.19 10.56 36.24
N SER A 47 -9.78 11.66 35.61
CA SER A 47 -9.83 13.01 36.23
C SER A 47 -10.59 14.04 35.44
N ALA A 48 -11.04 13.73 34.21
CA ALA A 48 -11.58 14.69 33.24
C ALA A 48 -10.64 15.90 33.00
N GLU A 49 -9.38 15.78 33.36
CA GLU A 49 -8.37 16.81 33.17
C GLU A 49 -7.90 16.83 31.73
N VAL A 50 -7.80 18.00 31.12
CA VAL A 50 -7.24 18.18 29.80
C VAL A 50 -5.73 18.31 29.90
N VAL A 51 -5.02 17.32 29.36
CA VAL A 51 -3.56 17.32 29.28
C VAL A 51 -3.17 17.87 27.90
N LYS A 52 -2.25 18.82 27.90
CA LYS A 52 -1.58 19.33 26.69
C LYS A 52 -0.27 18.62 26.50
N ASP A 53 -0.03 18.14 25.29
CA ASP A 53 1.20 17.42 24.94
C ASP A 53 1.62 17.77 23.52
N TYR A 54 2.75 17.23 23.10
CA TYR A 54 3.33 17.45 21.79
C TYR A 54 3.64 16.09 21.14
N ALA A 55 3.15 15.87 19.92
CA ALA A 55 3.33 14.61 19.20
C ALA A 55 4.42 14.77 18.13
N TYR A 56 5.47 13.95 18.23
CA TYR A 56 6.54 13.85 17.25
C TYR A 56 6.12 12.89 16.12
N ILE A 57 5.35 13.41 15.17
CA ILE A 57 4.75 12.65 14.06
C ILE A 57 5.07 13.23 12.68
N LYS A 58 5.99 14.20 12.63
CA LYS A 58 6.53 14.70 11.37
C LYS A 58 7.17 13.55 10.58
N ASP A 59 7.04 13.60 9.26
CA ASP A 59 7.52 12.60 8.30
C ASP A 59 6.88 11.20 8.43
N MET A 60 5.89 11.01 9.32
CA MET A 60 5.07 9.81 9.35
C MET A 60 4.19 9.73 8.11
N ARG A 61 4.24 8.60 7.44
CA ARG A 61 3.50 8.35 6.21
C ARG A 61 2.14 7.72 6.46
N GLU A 62 1.25 7.89 5.51
CA GLU A 62 -0.03 7.19 5.50
C GLU A 62 0.22 5.68 5.51
N SER A 63 -0.54 4.97 6.34
CA SER A 63 -0.36 3.54 6.57
C SER A 63 -1.39 2.70 5.79
N GLY A 64 -1.06 1.44 5.56
CA GLY A 64 -1.96 0.47 4.97
C GLY A 64 -2.06 0.49 3.44
N THR A 65 -1.58 1.54 2.78
CA THR A 65 -1.58 1.66 1.32
C THR A 65 -0.15 1.69 0.79
N PRO A 66 0.21 0.85 -0.20
CA PRO A 66 1.50 0.97 -0.87
C PRO A 66 1.65 2.33 -1.55
N LEU A 67 2.75 3.02 -1.32
CA LEU A 67 3.05 4.30 -1.96
C LEU A 67 3.74 4.12 -3.33
N THR A 68 4.13 2.90 -3.65
CA THR A 68 4.62 2.53 -4.98
C THR A 68 3.91 1.27 -5.44
N ILE A 69 3.27 1.35 -6.61
CA ILE A 69 2.53 0.25 -7.21
C ILE A 69 2.96 0.15 -8.67
N GLY A 70 3.29 -1.05 -9.11
CA GLY A 70 3.46 -1.39 -10.51
C GLY A 70 2.49 -2.51 -10.88
N SER A 71 1.88 -2.43 -12.06
CA SER A 71 0.99 -3.48 -12.58
C SER A 71 1.31 -3.75 -14.04
N LEU A 72 1.46 -5.00 -14.39
CA LEU A 72 1.63 -5.49 -15.75
C LEU A 72 0.52 -6.49 -16.05
N ALA A 73 -0.15 -6.32 -17.19
CA ALA A 73 -1.18 -7.23 -17.63
C ALA A 73 -0.92 -7.70 -19.07
N LEU A 74 -1.16 -8.97 -19.32
CA LEU A 74 -1.10 -9.58 -20.62
C LEU A 74 -2.44 -10.25 -20.92
N ASP A 75 -3.07 -9.85 -22.03
CA ASP A 75 -4.33 -10.38 -22.50
C ASP A 75 -4.14 -11.05 -23.85
N PHE A 76 -4.40 -12.34 -23.92
CA PHE A 76 -4.35 -13.13 -25.15
C PHE A 76 -5.70 -13.71 -25.51
N HIS A 77 -6.11 -13.53 -26.78
CA HIS A 77 -7.38 -14.05 -27.33
C HIS A 77 -7.16 -14.60 -28.73
N LYS A 78 -7.27 -15.89 -28.92
CA LYS A 78 -7.17 -16.50 -30.26
C LYS A 78 -7.95 -17.79 -30.35
N SER A 79 -8.75 -17.96 -31.40
CA SER A 79 -9.47 -19.19 -31.69
C SER A 79 -10.29 -19.74 -30.53
N GLY A 80 -10.97 -18.87 -29.79
CA GLY A 80 -11.74 -19.21 -28.59
C GLY A 80 -10.92 -19.48 -27.34
N TRP A 81 -9.60 -19.46 -27.39
CA TRP A 81 -8.75 -19.41 -26.20
C TRP A 81 -8.62 -18.00 -25.69
N PHE A 82 -8.58 -17.86 -24.37
CA PHE A 82 -8.22 -16.63 -23.69
C PHE A 82 -7.28 -16.93 -22.54
N VAL A 83 -6.27 -16.10 -22.39
CA VAL A 83 -5.31 -16.14 -21.30
C VAL A 83 -5.11 -14.74 -20.78
N ASN A 84 -5.25 -14.56 -19.46
CA ASN A 84 -4.92 -13.32 -18.80
C ASN A 84 -3.85 -13.58 -17.76
N LEU A 85 -2.85 -12.72 -17.72
CA LEU A 85 -1.80 -12.74 -16.71
C LEU A 85 -1.64 -11.33 -16.14
N ASN A 86 -1.70 -11.23 -14.82
CA ASN A 86 -1.51 -9.96 -14.11
C ASN A 86 -0.37 -10.12 -13.11
N ALA A 87 0.62 -9.25 -13.18
CA ALA A 87 1.71 -9.17 -12.23
C ALA A 87 1.69 -7.80 -11.55
N ASN A 88 1.47 -7.77 -10.26
CA ASN A 88 1.41 -6.56 -9.46
C ASN A 88 2.60 -6.51 -8.51
N TRP A 89 3.27 -5.38 -8.47
CA TRP A 89 4.36 -5.10 -7.54
C TRP A 89 3.98 -3.98 -6.60
N TYR A 90 4.24 -4.21 -5.31
CA TYR A 90 3.94 -3.28 -4.22
C TYR A 90 5.21 -2.97 -3.45
N ASP A 91 5.39 -1.70 -3.09
CA ASP A 91 6.52 -1.26 -2.26
C ASP A 91 6.16 0.00 -1.46
N ARG A 92 7.06 0.41 -0.58
CA ARG A 92 6.89 1.57 0.30
C ARG A 92 5.59 1.50 1.10
N ILE A 93 5.34 0.34 1.71
CA ILE A 93 4.22 0.11 2.61
C ILE A 93 4.66 0.54 4.01
N TYR A 94 3.91 1.45 4.62
CA TYR A 94 4.15 1.90 5.99
C TYR A 94 3.08 1.33 6.92
N LEU A 95 3.52 0.82 8.08
CA LEU A 95 2.59 0.26 9.05
C LEU A 95 1.94 1.37 9.87
N SER A 96 0.77 1.07 10.43
CA SER A 96 0.08 1.98 11.33
C SER A 96 0.92 2.26 12.58
N TYR A 97 0.77 3.42 13.14
CA TYR A 97 1.45 3.82 14.36
C TYR A 97 0.45 4.45 15.34
N SER A 98 0.71 4.27 16.62
CA SER A 98 -0.04 5.00 17.65
C SER A 98 0.63 6.34 17.93
N PRO A 99 -0.07 7.47 17.70
CA PRO A 99 0.48 8.79 18.04
C PRO A 99 0.86 8.94 19.51
N SER A 100 0.13 8.29 20.42
CA SER A 100 0.36 8.40 21.86
C SER A 100 1.73 7.89 22.29
N TYR A 101 2.30 6.90 21.60
CA TYR A 101 3.68 6.46 21.86
C TYR A 101 4.74 7.48 21.44
N ARG A 102 4.35 8.49 20.68
CA ARG A 102 5.20 9.57 20.16
C ARG A 102 4.93 10.91 20.84
N TYR A 103 4.12 10.91 21.90
CA TYR A 103 3.95 12.10 22.73
C TYR A 103 5.20 12.39 23.53
N LYS A 104 5.51 13.67 23.73
CA LYS A 104 6.65 14.14 24.50
C LYS A 104 6.68 13.52 25.90
N SER A 105 5.53 13.48 26.57
CA SER A 105 5.39 12.83 27.87
C SER A 105 5.73 11.33 27.84
N SER A 106 5.24 10.61 26.82
CA SER A 106 5.50 9.19 26.65
C SER A 106 6.96 8.88 26.34
N LEU A 107 7.61 9.71 25.53
CA LEU A 107 9.03 9.58 25.21
C LEU A 107 9.90 9.89 26.42
N LYS A 108 9.55 10.93 27.17
CA LYS A 108 10.24 11.30 28.43
C LYS A 108 10.17 10.16 29.46
N ASN A 109 9.01 9.56 29.66
CA ASN A 109 8.83 8.44 30.59
C ASN A 109 9.62 7.18 30.21
N ARG A 110 10.12 7.09 28.99
CA ARG A 110 10.92 5.98 28.47
C ARG A 110 12.39 6.36 28.26
N ASP A 111 12.81 7.52 28.72
CA ASP A 111 14.17 8.07 28.52
C ASP A 111 14.59 8.14 27.04
N MET A 112 13.62 8.44 26.15
CA MET A 112 13.82 8.52 24.70
C MET A 112 13.93 9.96 24.18
N LEU A 113 14.19 10.93 25.04
CA LEU A 113 14.43 12.35 24.68
C LEU A 113 15.81 12.79 25.16
N PHE A 114 16.47 13.59 24.33
CA PHE A 114 17.65 14.35 24.69
C PHE A 114 17.44 15.82 24.29
N ASN A 115 17.55 16.74 25.23
CA ASN A 115 17.28 18.18 25.02
C ASN A 115 15.93 18.44 24.33
N ASP A 116 14.89 17.75 24.80
CA ASP A 116 13.53 17.80 24.23
C ASP A 116 13.36 17.27 22.79
N GLU A 117 14.39 16.67 22.22
CA GLU A 117 14.32 16.03 20.90
C GLU A 117 14.33 14.50 21.01
N PRO A 118 13.57 13.78 20.18
CA PRO A 118 13.56 12.32 20.17
C PRO A 118 14.93 11.74 19.82
N LEU A 119 15.34 10.73 20.55
CA LEU A 119 16.52 9.94 20.21
C LEU A 119 16.33 9.25 18.83
N PRO A 120 17.40 9.07 18.05
CA PRO A 120 17.34 8.38 16.78
C PRO A 120 16.62 7.03 16.88
N GLY A 121 15.67 6.77 15.99
CA GLY A 121 14.88 5.54 15.95
C GLY A 121 13.69 5.47 16.91
N SER A 122 13.60 6.36 17.92
CA SER A 122 12.56 6.29 18.96
C SER A 122 11.14 6.60 18.45
N VAL A 123 11.05 7.31 17.33
CA VAL A 123 9.78 7.72 16.69
C VAL A 123 9.62 7.16 15.28
N ASP A 124 10.50 6.30 14.83
CA ASP A 124 10.45 5.76 13.47
C ASP A 124 9.16 4.99 13.21
N GLN A 125 8.67 5.11 11.99
CA GLN A 125 7.53 4.33 11.52
C GLN A 125 8.02 3.02 10.90
N ALA A 126 7.46 1.93 11.35
CA ALA A 126 7.76 0.61 10.80
C ALA A 126 7.29 0.51 9.34
N LYS A 127 8.07 -0.24 8.55
CA LYS A 127 7.73 -0.54 7.16
C LYS A 127 7.25 -1.98 7.03
N GLY A 128 6.23 -2.17 6.21
CA GLY A 128 5.81 -3.47 5.74
C GLY A 128 6.74 -3.99 4.64
N HIS A 129 6.52 -5.21 4.24
CA HIS A 129 7.26 -5.85 3.15
C HIS A 129 6.44 -5.75 1.87
N GLY A 130 7.05 -5.20 0.84
CA GLY A 130 6.54 -5.23 -0.52
C GLY A 130 6.84 -6.54 -1.25
N GLY A 131 6.49 -6.61 -2.52
CA GLY A 131 6.80 -7.75 -3.37
C GLY A 131 5.85 -7.89 -4.55
N TRP A 132 6.03 -8.97 -5.29
CA TRP A 132 5.23 -9.33 -6.44
C TRP A 132 4.05 -10.21 -6.04
N MET A 133 2.89 -9.95 -6.65
CA MET A 133 1.71 -10.82 -6.67
C MET A 133 1.35 -11.07 -8.12
N VAL A 134 1.25 -12.33 -8.50
CA VAL A 134 0.95 -12.74 -9.87
C VAL A 134 -0.31 -13.59 -9.88
N ASP A 135 -1.26 -13.19 -10.71
CA ASP A 135 -2.51 -13.88 -10.94
C ASP A 135 -2.64 -14.25 -12.42
N GLY A 136 -3.31 -15.34 -12.70
CA GLY A 136 -3.51 -15.77 -14.08
C GLY A 136 -4.81 -16.51 -14.28
N SER A 137 -5.34 -16.42 -15.47
CA SER A 137 -6.45 -17.25 -15.90
C SER A 137 -6.25 -17.77 -17.33
N ILE A 138 -6.75 -18.95 -17.56
CA ILE A 138 -6.81 -19.55 -18.89
C ILE A 138 -8.20 -20.13 -19.11
N GLY A 139 -8.74 -19.91 -20.30
CA GLY A 139 -10.03 -20.46 -20.62
C GLY A 139 -10.22 -20.73 -22.12
N LYS A 140 -11.30 -21.44 -22.40
CA LYS A 140 -11.70 -21.85 -23.75
C LYS A 140 -13.18 -21.64 -23.93
N SER A 141 -13.53 -20.94 -24.99
CA SER A 141 -14.90 -20.85 -25.49
C SER A 141 -15.07 -21.79 -26.68
N ILE A 142 -16.04 -22.68 -26.60
CA ILE A 142 -16.39 -23.63 -27.65
C ILE A 142 -17.79 -23.30 -28.15
N ARG A 143 -17.91 -22.93 -29.41
CA ARG A 143 -19.20 -22.66 -30.03
C ARG A 143 -19.84 -23.98 -30.49
N LEU A 144 -21.06 -24.23 -30.06
CA LEU A 144 -21.90 -25.36 -30.42
C LEU A 144 -22.99 -24.87 -31.39
N LYS A 145 -23.69 -25.83 -32.03
CA LYS A 145 -24.77 -25.52 -32.98
C LYS A 145 -25.93 -24.71 -32.36
N HIS A 146 -26.22 -24.93 -31.09
CA HIS A 146 -27.32 -24.28 -30.36
C HIS A 146 -26.88 -23.57 -29.05
N GLY A 147 -25.62 -23.18 -28.94
CA GLY A 147 -25.09 -22.49 -27.74
C GLY A 147 -23.58 -22.36 -27.73
N SER A 148 -23.06 -22.09 -26.56
CA SER A 148 -21.61 -22.07 -26.31
C SER A 148 -21.28 -22.68 -24.96
N LEU A 149 -20.12 -23.32 -24.86
CA LEU A 149 -19.52 -23.76 -23.61
C LEU A 149 -18.28 -22.91 -23.35
N ASN A 150 -18.17 -22.40 -22.12
CA ASN A 150 -17.02 -21.62 -21.67
C ASN A 150 -16.41 -22.32 -20.44
N PHE A 151 -15.13 -22.62 -20.55
CA PHE A 151 -14.33 -23.14 -19.45
C PHE A 151 -13.34 -22.04 -19.04
N ASN A 152 -13.18 -21.87 -17.74
CA ASN A 152 -12.18 -20.94 -17.19
C ASN A 152 -11.54 -21.55 -15.95
N LEU A 153 -10.22 -21.46 -15.89
CA LEU A 153 -9.43 -21.76 -14.70
C LEU A 153 -8.70 -20.48 -14.30
N MET A 154 -8.85 -20.07 -13.05
CA MET A 154 -8.17 -18.93 -12.49
C MET A 154 -7.31 -19.37 -11.31
N VAL A 155 -6.10 -18.85 -11.26
CA VAL A 155 -5.16 -19.05 -10.15
C VAL A 155 -4.71 -17.68 -9.66
N THR A 156 -4.87 -17.43 -8.38
CA THR A 156 -4.40 -16.21 -7.73
C THR A 156 -3.14 -16.48 -6.93
N ASN A 157 -2.30 -15.47 -6.81
CA ASN A 157 -1.03 -15.53 -6.08
C ASN A 157 -0.16 -16.74 -6.49
N ILE A 158 0.08 -16.88 -7.79
CA ILE A 158 0.87 -17.98 -8.39
C ILE A 158 2.25 -18.12 -7.73
N LEU A 159 2.84 -16.99 -7.30
CA LEU A 159 4.14 -16.98 -6.62
C LEU A 159 4.07 -17.41 -5.15
N ASN A 160 2.85 -17.67 -4.63
CA ASN A 160 2.62 -17.98 -3.21
C ASN A 160 3.29 -16.95 -2.27
N ASN A 161 3.28 -15.68 -2.64
CA ASN A 161 3.90 -14.64 -1.84
C ASN A 161 3.03 -14.37 -0.60
N ARG A 162 3.61 -14.60 0.57
CA ARG A 162 2.99 -14.38 1.89
C ARG A 162 3.68 -13.29 2.69
N LYS A 163 4.63 -12.57 2.07
CA LYS A 163 5.47 -11.57 2.74
C LYS A 163 4.93 -10.15 2.61
N ILE A 164 3.99 -9.90 1.70
CA ILE A 164 3.39 -8.58 1.53
C ILE A 164 2.55 -8.28 2.77
N VAL A 165 2.96 -7.28 3.55
CA VAL A 165 2.30 -6.85 4.77
C VAL A 165 1.79 -5.44 4.56
N SER A 166 0.49 -5.31 4.44
CA SER A 166 -0.21 -4.02 4.35
C SER A 166 -0.66 -3.47 5.71
N GLY A 167 -0.22 -4.07 6.78
CA GLY A 167 -0.42 -3.69 8.18
C GLY A 167 -1.79 -3.11 8.54
N GLY A 168 -2.50 -3.72 9.40
CA GLY A 168 -3.66 -3.19 10.10
C GLY A 168 -3.25 -2.64 11.45
#